data_db7f5b3d26ad3109a920bd9b2b3d340a
#
_entry.id   db7f5b3d26ad3109a920bd9b2b3d340a
#
_cell.length_a   1.000
_cell.length_b   1.000
_cell.length_c   1.000
_cell.angle_alpha   90.00
_cell.angle_beta   90.00
_cell.angle_gamma   90.00
#
_symmetry.space_group_name_H-M   'P 1'
#
loop_
_entity.id
_entity.type
_entity.pdbx_description
1 polymer ?
#
loop_
_entity_poly.entity_id
_entity_poly.type
_entity_poly.pdbx_seq_one_letter_code
_entity_poly.pdbx_strand_id
1 'polypeptide(L)'
;LTDRDETVGGIPVFGQIASSLADAGFVVVRYDRRGTGQSGGRPEAATLSDFAEDVRSIVRFLRRRDDVDEDRLAIFGLGEGGWVGLLAADREERVRALVLAGASATKGADLVLEQQQLMLGRSGMTESDRQQAIELQKKILTAVLTGGGWASIPPELRRQADTLEYRSILEFDPIAAM
;
A
#
# COMPACT_ATOMS: atom_id res chain seq x y z
N LEU A 1 -6.98 0.57 6.90
CA LEU A 1 -5.72 -0.12 7.24
C LEU A 1 -6.02 -1.20 8.23
N THR A 2 -5.73 -2.39 7.85
CA THR A 2 -5.98 -3.59 8.64
C THR A 2 -4.69 -4.06 9.29
N ASP A 3 -4.80 -4.93 10.27
CA ASP A 3 -3.68 -5.57 10.93
C ASP A 3 -3.00 -6.62 10.02
N ARG A 4 -2.07 -7.38 10.56
CA ARG A 4 -1.33 -8.46 9.87
C ARG A 4 -2.21 -9.54 9.23
N ASP A 5 -3.50 -9.59 9.56
CA ASP A 5 -4.42 -10.61 9.05
C ASP A 5 -5.23 -10.14 7.83
N GLU A 6 -5.27 -8.83 7.55
CA GLU A 6 -6.06 -8.23 6.46
C GLU A 6 -7.47 -8.82 6.42
N THR A 7 -8.24 -8.58 7.48
CA THR A 7 -9.58 -9.16 7.62
C THR A 7 -10.59 -8.45 6.69
N VAL A 8 -11.09 -9.17 5.71
CA VAL A 8 -12.10 -8.70 4.76
C VAL A 8 -13.37 -9.53 4.91
N GLY A 9 -14.49 -8.88 5.22
CA GLY A 9 -15.77 -9.57 5.43
C GLY A 9 -15.73 -10.64 6.54
N GLY A 10 -14.90 -10.46 7.56
CA GLY A 10 -14.70 -11.43 8.64
C GLY A 10 -13.69 -12.54 8.32
N ILE A 11 -13.07 -12.52 7.14
CA ILE A 11 -12.09 -13.51 6.71
C ILE A 11 -10.68 -12.95 6.87
N PRO A 12 -9.80 -13.56 7.69
CA PRO A 12 -8.40 -13.16 7.84
C PRO A 12 -7.58 -13.64 6.63
N VAL A 13 -7.58 -12.87 5.54
CA VAL A 13 -7.03 -13.27 4.24
C VAL A 13 -5.55 -13.66 4.36
N PHE A 14 -4.73 -12.82 4.98
CA PHE A 14 -3.31 -13.16 5.17
C PHE A 14 -3.09 -14.26 6.20
N GLY A 15 -4.00 -14.39 7.17
CA GLY A 15 -3.98 -15.52 8.09
C GLY A 15 -4.11 -16.85 7.36
N GLN A 16 -5.08 -16.95 6.46
CA GLN A 16 -5.31 -18.17 5.66
C GLN A 16 -4.17 -18.47 4.68
N ILE A 17 -3.68 -17.45 3.96
CA ILE A 17 -2.54 -17.61 3.04
C ILE A 17 -1.32 -18.10 3.82
N ALA A 18 -1.01 -17.49 4.96
CA ALA A 18 0.13 -17.89 5.77
C ALA A 18 0.02 -19.32 6.30
N SER A 19 -1.17 -19.75 6.73
CA SER A 19 -1.40 -21.14 7.16
C SER A 19 -1.15 -22.10 6.00
N SER A 20 -1.72 -21.84 4.83
CA SER A 20 -1.55 -22.70 3.65
C SER A 20 -0.10 -22.81 3.19
N LEU A 21 0.65 -21.71 3.26
CA LEU A 21 2.09 -21.71 2.93
C LEU A 21 2.91 -22.44 3.99
N ALA A 22 2.57 -22.30 5.29
CA ALA A 22 3.24 -23.02 6.37
C ALA A 22 3.01 -24.53 6.26
N ASP A 23 1.79 -24.96 5.91
CA ASP A 23 1.46 -26.38 5.65
C ASP A 23 2.25 -26.93 4.45
N ALA A 24 2.60 -26.08 3.49
CA ALA A 24 3.46 -26.42 2.35
C ALA A 24 4.98 -26.36 2.66
N GLY A 25 5.35 -26.09 3.93
CA GLY A 25 6.75 -26.11 4.39
C GLY A 25 7.48 -24.77 4.29
N PHE A 26 6.78 -23.66 4.08
CA PHE A 26 7.40 -22.32 4.11
C PHE A 26 7.44 -21.76 5.53
N VAL A 27 8.52 -21.06 5.86
CA VAL A 27 8.55 -20.12 6.99
C VAL A 27 7.86 -18.83 6.54
N VAL A 28 6.77 -18.43 7.21
CA VAL A 28 5.98 -17.28 6.83
C VAL A 28 5.99 -16.22 7.93
N VAL A 29 6.32 -14.99 7.55
CA VAL A 29 6.23 -13.82 8.44
C VAL A 29 5.14 -12.88 7.94
N ARG A 30 4.23 -12.54 8.85
CA ARG A 30 3.24 -11.46 8.72
C ARG A 30 3.52 -10.42 9.79
N TYR A 31 3.35 -9.17 9.48
CA TYR A 31 3.58 -8.08 10.43
C TYR A 31 2.48 -7.04 10.37
N ASP A 32 2.25 -6.36 11.48
CA ASP A 32 1.43 -5.16 11.50
C ASP A 32 2.23 -4.01 10.91
N ARG A 33 1.72 -3.35 9.90
CA ARG A 33 2.35 -2.16 9.32
C ARG A 33 2.52 -1.09 10.41
N ARG A 34 3.54 -0.24 10.31
CA ARG A 34 3.75 0.85 11.27
C ARG A 34 2.47 1.64 11.51
N GLY A 35 2.16 1.93 12.76
CA GLY A 35 0.96 2.61 13.20
C GLY A 35 -0.32 1.78 13.15
N THR A 36 -0.25 0.47 12.93
CA THR A 36 -1.39 -0.45 12.98
C THR A 36 -1.14 -1.58 13.97
N GLY A 37 -2.22 -2.19 14.48
CA GLY A 37 -2.16 -3.34 15.37
C GLY A 37 -1.26 -3.09 16.59
N GLN A 38 -0.20 -3.86 16.71
CA GLN A 38 0.80 -3.76 17.79
C GLN A 38 2.07 -2.99 17.37
N SER A 39 2.17 -2.57 16.10
CA SER A 39 3.31 -1.81 15.61
C SER A 39 3.16 -0.32 15.93
N GLY A 40 4.22 0.26 16.48
CA GLY A 40 4.32 1.70 16.70
C GLY A 40 4.51 2.50 15.41
N GLY A 41 4.61 3.83 15.58
CA GLY A 41 4.84 4.77 14.48
C GLY A 41 3.59 5.49 14.01
N ARG A 42 3.75 6.32 12.98
CA ARG A 42 2.68 7.12 12.38
C ARG A 42 2.72 6.91 10.87
N PRO A 43 1.72 6.22 10.29
CA PRO A 43 1.71 5.92 8.86
C PRO A 43 1.61 7.20 8.02
N GLU A 44 0.86 8.20 8.47
CA GLU A 44 0.69 9.48 7.77
C GLU A 44 1.99 10.29 7.61
N ALA A 45 3.00 9.98 8.43
CA ALA A 45 4.34 10.59 8.38
C ALA A 45 5.39 9.71 7.67
N ALA A 46 4.97 8.62 7.02
CA ALA A 46 5.84 7.69 6.31
C ALA A 46 5.52 7.69 4.81
N THR A 47 6.50 7.34 4.00
CA THR A 47 6.35 7.14 2.55
C THR A 47 6.29 5.65 2.20
N LEU A 48 5.95 5.32 0.95
CA LEU A 48 6.08 3.94 0.43
C LEU A 48 7.51 3.40 0.58
N SER A 49 8.53 4.27 0.44
CA SER A 49 9.93 3.91 0.64
C SER A 49 10.24 3.54 2.09
N ASP A 50 9.60 4.21 3.07
CA ASP A 50 9.75 3.87 4.49
C ASP A 50 9.11 2.52 4.80
N PHE A 51 7.94 2.21 4.21
CA PHE A 51 7.33 0.88 4.35
C PHE A 51 8.18 -0.21 3.69
N ALA A 52 8.80 0.09 2.55
CA ALA A 52 9.74 -0.83 1.91
C ALA A 52 10.98 -1.09 2.78
N GLU A 53 11.47 -0.09 3.54
CA GLU A 53 12.57 -0.27 4.50
C GLU A 53 12.16 -1.17 5.68
N ASP A 54 10.90 -1.09 6.13
CA ASP A 54 10.37 -2.02 7.12
C ASP A 54 10.42 -3.46 6.61
N VAL A 55 9.99 -3.70 5.35
CA VAL A 55 10.08 -5.02 4.71
C VAL A 55 11.53 -5.50 4.60
N ARG A 56 12.45 -4.64 4.15
CA ARG A 56 13.89 -4.99 4.10
C ARG A 56 14.45 -5.36 5.48
N SER A 57 13.97 -4.68 6.53
CA SER A 57 14.38 -5.00 7.90
C SER A 57 13.92 -6.39 8.32
N ILE A 58 12.71 -6.81 7.91
CA ILE A 58 12.19 -8.16 8.12
C ILE A 58 13.01 -9.18 7.30
N VAL A 59 13.33 -8.88 6.04
CA VAL A 59 14.19 -9.75 5.22
C VAL A 59 15.57 -9.94 5.88
N ARG A 60 16.19 -8.85 6.36
CA ARG A 60 17.47 -8.93 7.09
C ARG A 60 17.36 -9.74 8.39
N PHE A 61 16.24 -9.69 9.07
CA PHE A 61 15.98 -10.53 10.25
C PHE A 61 15.88 -11.99 9.88
N LEU A 62 15.11 -12.33 8.83
CA LEU A 62 14.94 -13.71 8.37
C LEU A 62 16.27 -14.36 7.95
N ARG A 63 17.15 -13.61 7.28
CA ARG A 63 18.48 -14.08 6.85
C ARG A 63 19.41 -14.50 8.01
N ARG A 64 19.10 -14.11 9.22
CA ARG A 64 19.89 -14.47 10.43
C ARG A 64 19.37 -15.69 11.15
N ARG A 65 18.30 -16.29 10.65
CA ARG A 65 17.67 -17.46 11.26
C ARG A 65 18.25 -18.72 10.63
N ASP A 66 18.58 -19.68 11.49
CA ASP A 66 19.15 -20.97 11.06
C ASP A 66 18.13 -21.89 10.36
N ASP A 67 16.82 -21.62 10.56
CA ASP A 67 15.71 -22.37 9.96
C ASP A 67 15.19 -21.74 8.65
N VAL A 68 15.87 -20.72 8.12
CA VAL A 68 15.51 -20.02 6.89
C VAL A 68 16.64 -20.13 5.88
N ASP A 69 16.30 -20.56 4.67
CA ASP A 69 17.20 -20.53 3.52
C ASP A 69 17.26 -19.10 2.96
N GLU A 70 18.38 -18.42 3.18
CA GLU A 70 18.54 -17.02 2.77
C GLU A 70 18.58 -16.80 1.24
N ASP A 71 18.79 -17.86 0.47
CA ASP A 71 18.76 -17.81 -0.99
C ASP A 71 17.37 -18.09 -1.58
N ARG A 72 16.36 -18.32 -0.74
CA ARG A 72 14.99 -18.66 -1.14
C ARG A 72 13.94 -17.75 -0.47
N LEU A 73 14.23 -16.47 -0.38
CA LEU A 73 13.33 -15.48 0.19
C LEU A 73 12.39 -14.91 -0.88
N ALA A 74 11.12 -14.77 -0.53
CA ALA A 74 10.10 -14.19 -1.39
C ALA A 74 9.25 -13.16 -0.62
N ILE A 75 8.72 -12.19 -1.35
CA ILE A 75 7.74 -11.23 -0.82
C ILE A 75 6.40 -11.47 -1.52
N PHE A 76 5.33 -11.53 -0.73
CA PHE A 76 3.95 -11.50 -1.20
C PHE A 76 3.32 -10.16 -0.84
N GLY A 77 2.87 -9.39 -1.84
CA GLY A 77 2.22 -8.09 -1.67
C GLY A 77 0.83 -8.06 -2.31
N LEU A 78 -0.16 -7.58 -1.55
CA LEU A 78 -1.54 -7.38 -2.01
C LEU A 78 -1.81 -5.90 -2.22
N GLY A 79 -2.36 -5.53 -3.39
CA GLY A 79 -2.68 -4.14 -3.71
C GLY A 79 -1.47 -3.21 -3.57
N GLU A 80 -1.57 -2.17 -2.74
CA GLU A 80 -0.46 -1.26 -2.39
C GLU A 80 0.75 -2.01 -1.80
N GLY A 81 0.52 -3.10 -1.06
CA GLY A 81 1.60 -3.96 -0.55
C GLY A 81 2.48 -4.54 -1.65
N GLY A 82 1.96 -4.69 -2.87
CA GLY A 82 2.76 -5.05 -4.04
C GLY A 82 3.73 -3.95 -4.46
N TRP A 83 3.34 -2.67 -4.38
CA TRP A 83 4.24 -1.54 -4.63
C TRP A 83 5.36 -1.44 -3.60
N VAL A 84 5.00 -1.63 -2.33
CA VAL A 84 5.99 -1.73 -1.24
C VAL A 84 6.96 -2.89 -1.47
N GLY A 85 6.43 -4.04 -1.92
CA GLY A 85 7.23 -5.22 -2.27
C GLY A 85 8.21 -4.95 -3.42
N LEU A 86 7.78 -4.26 -4.48
CA LEU A 86 8.64 -3.82 -5.59
C LEU A 86 9.79 -2.95 -5.08
N LEU A 87 9.47 -1.91 -4.31
CA LEU A 87 10.47 -0.99 -3.74
C LEU A 87 11.44 -1.71 -2.77
N ALA A 88 10.95 -2.72 -2.06
CA ALA A 88 11.80 -3.51 -1.16
C ALA A 88 12.77 -4.39 -1.93
N ALA A 89 12.27 -5.07 -2.97
CA ALA A 89 13.05 -6.00 -3.79
C ALA A 89 14.13 -5.29 -4.64
N ASP A 90 13.86 -4.06 -5.12
CA ASP A 90 14.83 -3.25 -5.88
C ASP A 90 16.16 -3.05 -5.14
N ARG A 91 16.16 -3.01 -3.80
CA ARG A 91 17.33 -2.78 -2.97
C ARG A 91 17.70 -3.94 -2.05
N GLU A 92 17.12 -5.12 -2.27
CA GLU A 92 17.39 -6.31 -1.47
C GLU A 92 17.59 -7.52 -2.38
N GLU A 93 18.82 -7.72 -2.82
CA GLU A 93 19.24 -8.76 -3.77
C GLU A 93 18.92 -10.20 -3.32
N ARG A 94 18.63 -10.41 -2.03
CA ARG A 94 18.25 -11.72 -1.49
C ARG A 94 16.79 -12.07 -1.70
N VAL A 95 15.96 -11.11 -2.10
CA VAL A 95 14.58 -11.40 -2.53
C VAL A 95 14.64 -12.04 -3.91
N ARG A 96 14.28 -13.31 -3.99
CA ARG A 96 14.37 -14.13 -5.22
C ARG A 96 13.04 -14.22 -5.97
N ALA A 97 11.95 -13.95 -5.31
CA ALA A 97 10.63 -13.95 -5.93
C ALA A 97 9.73 -12.86 -5.32
N LEU A 98 8.86 -12.35 -6.16
CA LEU A 98 7.86 -11.35 -5.80
C LEU A 98 6.50 -11.80 -6.32
N VAL A 99 5.52 -11.88 -5.45
CA VAL A 99 4.13 -12.17 -5.81
C VAL A 99 3.31 -10.90 -5.64
N LEU A 100 2.79 -10.37 -6.74
CA LEU A 100 2.02 -9.13 -6.80
C LEU A 100 0.54 -9.47 -7.02
N ALA A 101 -0.20 -9.58 -5.93
CA ALA A 101 -1.63 -9.89 -5.99
C ALA A 101 -2.45 -8.59 -6.08
N GLY A 102 -3.11 -8.35 -7.20
CA GLY A 102 -3.96 -7.16 -7.38
C GLY A 102 -3.21 -5.82 -7.30
N ALA A 103 -1.89 -5.82 -7.44
CA ALA A 103 -1.11 -4.59 -7.56
C ALA A 103 -1.32 -3.97 -8.94
N SER A 104 -1.69 -2.69 -8.98
CA SER A 104 -1.91 -2.00 -10.25
C SER A 104 -0.58 -1.59 -10.90
N ALA A 105 -0.55 -1.62 -12.25
CA ALA A 105 0.51 -1.02 -13.05
C ALA A 105 0.22 0.47 -13.38
N THR A 106 -0.93 0.99 -12.98
CA THR A 106 -1.33 2.40 -13.17
C THR A 106 -0.60 3.27 -12.15
N LYS A 107 -0.19 4.48 -12.55
CA LYS A 107 0.38 5.49 -11.62
C LYS A 107 -0.59 5.80 -10.49
N GLY A 108 -0.04 6.07 -9.30
CA GLY A 108 -0.85 6.23 -8.10
C GLY A 108 -1.95 7.29 -8.21
N ALA A 109 -1.66 8.46 -8.75
CA ALA A 109 -2.67 9.51 -8.93
C ALA A 109 -3.80 9.10 -9.88
N ASP A 110 -3.47 8.44 -10.99
CA ASP A 110 -4.44 7.95 -11.96
C ASP A 110 -5.29 6.81 -11.37
N LEU A 111 -4.65 5.87 -10.66
CA LEU A 111 -5.34 4.78 -9.98
C LEU A 111 -6.36 5.28 -8.95
N VAL A 112 -5.98 6.25 -8.12
CA VAL A 112 -6.89 6.84 -7.13
C VAL A 112 -8.11 7.48 -7.83
N LEU A 113 -7.90 8.18 -8.93
CA LEU A 113 -8.99 8.80 -9.69
C LEU A 113 -9.91 7.74 -10.33
N GLU A 114 -9.34 6.71 -10.94
CA GLU A 114 -10.10 5.58 -11.52
C GLU A 114 -10.94 4.86 -10.46
N GLN A 115 -10.36 4.55 -9.30
CA GLN A 115 -11.08 3.92 -8.20
C GLN A 115 -12.22 4.79 -7.69
N GLN A 116 -12.00 6.08 -7.55
CA GLN A 116 -13.04 7.03 -7.14
C GLN A 116 -14.19 7.06 -8.15
N GLN A 117 -13.89 7.10 -9.44
CA GLN A 117 -14.90 7.08 -10.51
C GLN A 117 -15.73 5.79 -10.47
N LEU A 118 -15.09 4.64 -10.30
CA LEU A 118 -15.76 3.34 -10.18
C LEU A 118 -16.68 3.28 -8.94
N MET A 119 -16.22 3.77 -7.81
CA MET A 119 -17.02 3.80 -6.57
C MET A 119 -18.24 4.71 -6.73
N LEU A 120 -18.04 5.91 -7.25
CA LEU A 120 -19.12 6.87 -7.49
C LEU A 120 -20.13 6.36 -8.52
N GLY A 121 -19.67 5.64 -9.54
CA GLY A 121 -20.53 5.00 -10.53
C GLY A 121 -21.50 3.96 -9.94
N ARG A 122 -21.15 3.38 -8.78
CA ARG A 122 -21.95 2.38 -8.06
C ARG A 122 -22.76 2.97 -6.89
N SER A 123 -22.60 4.25 -6.59
CA SER A 123 -23.12 4.86 -5.36
C SER A 123 -24.59 5.28 -5.38
N GLY A 124 -25.27 5.20 -6.53
CA GLY A 124 -26.64 5.72 -6.70
C GLY A 124 -26.77 7.26 -6.67
N MET A 125 -25.65 7.99 -6.63
CA MET A 125 -25.64 9.47 -6.69
C MET A 125 -26.13 9.98 -8.05
N THR A 126 -26.62 11.23 -8.08
CA THR A 126 -26.96 11.90 -9.33
C THR A 126 -25.69 12.13 -10.17
N GLU A 127 -25.84 12.31 -11.48
CA GLU A 127 -24.71 12.61 -12.37
C GLU A 127 -24.00 13.92 -11.95
N SER A 128 -24.78 14.94 -11.59
CA SER A 128 -24.24 16.22 -11.10
C SER A 128 -23.38 16.05 -9.86
N ASP A 129 -23.86 15.29 -8.86
CA ASP A 129 -23.13 15.07 -7.61
C ASP A 129 -21.86 14.25 -7.84
N ARG A 130 -21.91 13.23 -8.71
CA ARG A 130 -20.75 12.47 -9.12
C ARG A 130 -19.68 13.35 -9.76
N GLN A 131 -20.08 14.22 -10.70
CA GLN A 131 -19.16 15.12 -11.36
C GLN A 131 -18.50 16.09 -10.36
N GLN A 132 -19.27 16.64 -9.42
CA GLN A 132 -18.72 17.50 -8.36
C GLN A 132 -17.72 16.77 -7.48
N ALA A 133 -18.01 15.52 -7.10
CA ALA A 133 -17.10 14.69 -6.32
C ALA A 133 -15.79 14.38 -7.06
N ILE A 134 -15.85 14.09 -8.36
CA ILE A 134 -14.69 13.88 -9.21
C ILE A 134 -13.83 15.15 -9.33
N GLU A 135 -14.46 16.30 -9.54
CA GLU A 135 -13.74 17.58 -9.62
C GLU A 135 -13.08 17.96 -8.29
N LEU A 136 -13.74 17.68 -7.16
CA LEU A 136 -13.14 17.86 -5.84
C LEU A 136 -11.92 16.92 -5.66
N GLN A 137 -12.04 15.66 -6.07
CA GLN A 137 -10.91 14.72 -6.01
C GLN A 137 -9.73 15.21 -6.84
N LYS A 138 -9.94 15.68 -8.06
CA LYS A 138 -8.88 16.25 -8.90
C LYS A 138 -8.18 17.44 -8.24
N LYS A 139 -8.94 18.32 -7.57
CA LYS A 139 -8.36 19.44 -6.80
C LYS A 139 -7.50 18.94 -5.64
N ILE A 140 -7.95 17.91 -4.92
CA ILE A 140 -7.18 17.30 -3.83
C ILE A 140 -5.88 16.70 -4.37
N LEU A 141 -5.93 15.91 -5.44
CA LEU A 141 -4.72 15.33 -6.07
C LEU A 141 -3.73 16.42 -6.48
N THR A 142 -4.21 17.48 -7.14
CA THR A 142 -3.38 18.61 -7.53
C THR A 142 -2.75 19.28 -6.32
N ALA A 143 -3.53 19.53 -5.26
CA ALA A 143 -3.04 20.18 -4.05
C ALA A 143 -1.96 19.35 -3.34
N VAL A 144 -2.14 18.03 -3.24
CA VAL A 144 -1.14 17.11 -2.66
C VAL A 144 0.15 17.13 -3.47
N LEU A 145 0.04 17.00 -4.80
CA LEU A 145 1.22 16.89 -5.68
C LEU A 145 2.00 18.21 -5.81
N THR A 146 1.28 19.34 -5.83
CA THR A 146 1.92 20.67 -6.02
C THR A 146 2.22 21.40 -4.71
N GLY A 147 1.61 20.98 -3.60
CA GLY A 147 1.67 21.68 -2.31
C GLY A 147 0.78 22.92 -2.21
N GLY A 148 0.03 23.25 -3.29
CA GLY A 148 -0.79 24.47 -3.39
C GLY A 148 -2.28 24.19 -3.63
N GLY A 149 -3.12 25.26 -3.60
CA GLY A 149 -4.56 25.12 -3.92
C GLY A 149 -5.46 24.67 -2.77
N TRP A 150 -4.94 24.49 -1.56
CA TRP A 150 -5.66 24.00 -0.40
C TRP A 150 -6.83 24.91 0.07
N ALA A 151 -6.81 26.19 -0.28
CA ALA A 151 -7.84 27.14 0.13
C ALA A 151 -9.25 26.79 -0.40
N SER A 152 -9.34 26.04 -1.49
CA SER A 152 -10.60 25.59 -2.10
C SER A 152 -11.06 24.22 -1.63
N ILE A 153 -10.34 23.58 -0.70
CA ILE A 153 -10.59 22.23 -0.20
C ILE A 153 -11.02 22.32 1.27
N PRO A 154 -12.10 21.61 1.67
CA PRO A 154 -12.53 21.57 3.05
C PRO A 154 -11.39 21.14 4.00
N PRO A 155 -11.24 21.81 5.18
CA PRO A 155 -10.11 21.57 6.08
C PRO A 155 -9.99 20.12 6.57
N GLU A 156 -11.11 19.43 6.73
CA GLU A 156 -11.16 18.01 7.14
C GLU A 156 -10.57 17.09 6.06
N LEU A 157 -10.86 17.35 4.78
CA LEU A 157 -10.29 16.59 3.66
C LEU A 157 -8.80 16.91 3.48
N ARG A 158 -8.41 18.17 3.70
CA ARG A 158 -7.00 18.54 3.72
C ARG A 158 -6.25 17.75 4.79
N ARG A 159 -6.74 17.67 6.03
CA ARG A 159 -6.07 16.93 7.12
C ARG A 159 -5.87 15.46 6.79
N GLN A 160 -6.78 14.86 6.01
CA GLN A 160 -6.69 13.46 5.59
C GLN A 160 -5.72 13.27 4.41
N ALA A 161 -5.70 14.23 3.48
CA ALA A 161 -4.95 14.10 2.24
C ALA A 161 -3.54 14.72 2.28
N ASP A 162 -3.29 15.74 3.13
CA ASP A 162 -2.00 16.43 3.22
C ASP A 162 -1.02 15.63 4.10
N THR A 163 -0.68 14.41 3.66
CA THR A 163 0.20 13.47 4.35
C THR A 163 1.34 13.01 3.44
N LEU A 164 2.47 12.63 4.03
CA LEU A 164 3.60 12.06 3.28
C LEU A 164 3.22 10.72 2.65
N GLU A 165 2.46 9.90 3.38
CA GLU A 165 1.94 8.63 2.87
C GLU A 165 1.15 8.82 1.58
N TYR A 166 0.10 9.65 1.63
CA TYR A 166 -0.78 9.84 0.47
C TYR A 166 -0.04 10.45 -0.71
N ARG A 167 0.85 11.44 -0.46
CA ARG A 167 1.70 12.01 -1.50
C ARG A 167 2.56 10.94 -2.16
N SER A 168 3.24 10.09 -1.40
CA SER A 168 4.11 9.06 -1.95
C SER A 168 3.35 8.00 -2.76
N ILE A 169 2.09 7.71 -2.38
CA ILE A 169 1.19 6.87 -3.17
C ILE A 169 0.87 7.53 -4.52
N LEU A 170 0.51 8.82 -4.53
CA LEU A 170 0.14 9.54 -5.76
C LEU A 170 1.30 9.69 -6.73
N GLU A 171 2.51 9.90 -6.23
CA GLU A 171 3.73 10.06 -7.02
C GLU A 171 4.28 8.75 -7.57
N PHE A 172 3.85 7.61 -7.02
CA PHE A 172 4.41 6.31 -7.37
C PHE A 172 4.06 5.89 -8.81
N ASP A 173 5.10 5.52 -9.55
CA ASP A 173 4.99 4.94 -10.89
C ASP A 173 5.50 3.49 -10.84
N PRO A 174 4.61 2.48 -10.79
CA PRO A 174 5.01 1.09 -10.65
C PRO A 174 5.80 0.55 -11.86
N ILE A 175 5.57 1.11 -13.05
CA ILE A 175 6.33 0.69 -14.25
C ILE A 175 7.77 1.20 -14.19
N ALA A 176 7.98 2.42 -13.70
CA ALA A 176 9.32 2.96 -13.52
C ALA A 176 10.09 2.29 -12.38
N ALA A 177 9.41 1.58 -11.49
CA ALA A 177 10.00 0.85 -10.36
C ALA A 177 10.34 -0.63 -10.69
N MET A 178 10.04 -1.09 -11.90
CA MET A 178 10.39 -2.43 -12.42
C MET A 178 11.73 -2.42 -13.17
#